data_6049597faa42a49fd822d8a3ea717278
#
_entry.id   6049597faa42a49fd822d8a3ea717278
#
_cell.length_a   1.000
_cell.length_b   1.000
_cell.length_c   1.000
_cell.angle_alpha   90.00
_cell.angle_beta   90.00
_cell.angle_gamma   90.00
#
_symmetry.space_group_name_H-M   'P 1'
#
loop_
_entity.id
_entity.type
_entity.pdbx_description
1 polymer ?
#
loop_
_entity_poly.entity_id
_entity_poly.type
_entity_poly.pdbx_seq_one_letter_code
_entity_poly.pdbx_strand_id
1 'polypeptide(L)'
;MRPVVPFVSSASPDERQSWREALPKALDGIADVKPFEDLTEDQRSEARVAIVANPDPANVAALPNLVWVQSLWAGVERLMGELPANGPKIVRLTDPQMAETMSEAVLAWTLYLHRGMPRYIAQQRQKIWQDHALERPQERTVGVLGLGKLGAAAALRMKANGFNVLGWSRTEKSIEGIACRHGRDGLLEVLGQSDFIVLLMPLTDETRGLIGQDELSACKKGAAIINFARGPIIDTAALVNNLDNGPLGHAVLDVFDEEPLPPSSPLWDHDKVTVLPHISAPTIISTASRIVADNIGQYYKDGTIPPAVDRERGY
;
A
#
# COMPACT_ATOMS: atom_id res chain seq x y z
N MET A 1 -14.43 10.70 -34.54
CA MET A 1 -15.09 9.88 -33.50
C MET A 1 -14.12 9.83 -32.31
N ARG A 2 -14.59 9.99 -31.08
CA ARG A 2 -13.71 9.86 -29.91
C ARG A 2 -13.33 8.38 -29.71
N PRO A 3 -12.10 8.07 -29.26
CA PRO A 3 -11.73 6.69 -28.93
C PRO A 3 -12.58 6.18 -27.77
N VAL A 4 -12.96 4.90 -27.81
CA VAL A 4 -13.65 4.23 -26.70
C VAL A 4 -12.59 3.59 -25.81
N VAL A 5 -12.67 3.87 -24.49
CA VAL A 5 -11.79 3.30 -23.49
C VAL A 5 -12.62 2.37 -22.59
N PRO A 6 -12.36 1.05 -22.61
CA PRO A 6 -12.99 0.10 -21.73
C PRO A 6 -12.70 0.37 -20.26
N PHE A 7 -13.73 0.30 -19.41
CA PHE A 7 -13.58 0.19 -17.97
C PHE A 7 -13.86 -1.25 -17.55
N VAL A 8 -12.83 -1.97 -17.11
CA VAL A 8 -12.88 -3.39 -16.74
C VAL A 8 -12.71 -3.52 -15.23
N SER A 9 -13.75 -3.93 -14.51
CA SER A 9 -13.72 -3.97 -13.06
C SER A 9 -14.56 -5.11 -12.49
N SER A 10 -13.97 -5.81 -11.50
CA SER A 10 -14.65 -6.75 -10.61
C SER A 10 -14.72 -6.22 -9.16
N ALA A 11 -14.53 -4.91 -8.96
CA ALA A 11 -14.70 -4.26 -7.65
C ALA A 11 -16.17 -4.34 -7.18
N SER A 12 -16.43 -3.92 -5.95
CA SER A 12 -17.79 -3.90 -5.39
C SER A 12 -18.76 -3.07 -6.25
N PRO A 13 -20.07 -3.32 -6.21
CA PRO A 13 -21.05 -2.56 -6.99
C PRO A 13 -20.97 -1.03 -6.73
N ASP A 14 -20.84 -0.64 -5.46
CA ASP A 14 -20.79 0.78 -5.06
C ASP A 14 -19.52 1.46 -5.57
N GLU A 15 -18.39 0.76 -5.49
CA GLU A 15 -17.11 1.27 -5.99
C GLU A 15 -17.14 1.39 -7.53
N ARG A 16 -17.65 0.38 -8.24
CA ARG A 16 -17.84 0.44 -9.70
C ARG A 16 -18.74 1.61 -10.10
N GLN A 17 -19.82 1.85 -9.35
CA GLN A 17 -20.74 2.96 -9.62
C GLN A 17 -20.03 4.31 -9.47
N SER A 18 -19.25 4.49 -8.41
CA SER A 18 -18.48 5.72 -8.19
C SER A 18 -17.49 6.00 -9.33
N TRP A 19 -16.80 4.97 -9.83
CA TRP A 19 -15.90 5.10 -10.98
C TRP A 19 -16.64 5.34 -12.30
N ARG A 20 -17.79 4.71 -12.52
CA ARG A 20 -18.65 4.94 -13.70
C ARG A 20 -19.15 6.39 -13.78
N GLU A 21 -19.28 7.07 -12.65
CA GLU A 21 -19.67 8.47 -12.61
C GLU A 21 -18.49 9.42 -12.79
N ALA A 22 -17.32 9.08 -12.24
CA ALA A 22 -16.17 9.96 -12.22
C ALA A 22 -15.34 9.91 -13.51
N LEU A 23 -15.07 8.71 -14.04
CA LEU A 23 -14.20 8.55 -15.21
C LEU A 23 -14.73 9.22 -16.48
N PRO A 24 -16.02 9.09 -16.87
CA PRO A 24 -16.54 9.78 -18.06
C PRO A 24 -16.45 11.31 -17.93
N LYS A 25 -16.62 11.86 -16.72
CA LYS A 25 -16.48 13.30 -16.48
C LYS A 25 -15.04 13.76 -16.62
N ALA A 26 -14.10 12.99 -16.08
CA ALA A 26 -12.67 13.32 -16.15
C ALA A 26 -12.10 13.20 -17.59
N LEU A 27 -12.59 12.25 -18.37
CA LEU A 27 -12.16 12.02 -19.75
C LEU A 27 -13.03 12.74 -20.79
N ASP A 28 -13.94 13.65 -20.37
CA ASP A 28 -14.75 14.39 -21.33
C ASP A 28 -13.82 15.21 -22.27
N GLY A 29 -14.13 15.17 -23.55
CA GLY A 29 -13.29 15.75 -24.62
C GLY A 29 -12.07 14.90 -25.04
N ILE A 30 -11.71 13.85 -24.27
CA ILE A 30 -10.56 12.98 -24.54
C ILE A 30 -11.02 11.64 -25.13
N ALA A 31 -11.85 10.91 -24.41
CA ALA A 31 -12.30 9.56 -24.77
C ALA A 31 -13.68 9.26 -24.20
N ASP A 32 -14.40 8.33 -24.82
CA ASP A 32 -15.67 7.81 -24.31
C ASP A 32 -15.38 6.58 -23.43
N VAL A 33 -15.56 6.68 -22.11
CA VAL A 33 -15.38 5.56 -21.19
C VAL A 33 -16.65 4.72 -21.16
N LYS A 34 -16.51 3.40 -21.41
CA LYS A 34 -17.62 2.46 -21.36
C LYS A 34 -17.29 1.25 -20.47
N PRO A 35 -18.23 0.77 -19.64
CA PRO A 35 -18.12 -0.53 -18.99
C PRO A 35 -17.85 -1.62 -20.03
N PHE A 36 -17.03 -2.62 -19.64
CA PHE A 36 -16.66 -3.71 -20.56
C PHE A 36 -17.86 -4.46 -21.12
N GLU A 37 -18.88 -4.67 -20.30
CA GLU A 37 -20.13 -5.35 -20.67
C GLU A 37 -20.96 -4.61 -21.73
N ASP A 38 -20.78 -3.29 -21.87
CA ASP A 38 -21.52 -2.43 -22.81
C ASP A 38 -20.79 -2.22 -24.15
N LEU A 39 -19.65 -2.89 -24.35
CA LEU A 39 -18.84 -2.75 -25.56
C LEU A 39 -19.40 -3.65 -26.69
N THR A 40 -19.46 -3.09 -27.90
CA THR A 40 -19.62 -3.87 -29.13
C THR A 40 -18.32 -4.63 -29.45
N GLU A 41 -18.43 -5.64 -30.35
CA GLU A 41 -17.24 -6.41 -30.78
C GLU A 41 -16.20 -5.53 -31.49
N ASP A 42 -16.67 -4.60 -32.33
CA ASP A 42 -15.77 -3.61 -32.98
C ASP A 42 -15.04 -2.76 -31.94
N GLN A 43 -15.75 -2.26 -30.92
CA GLN A 43 -15.14 -1.46 -29.84
C GLN A 43 -14.12 -2.24 -29.03
N ARG A 44 -14.36 -3.54 -28.79
CA ARG A 44 -13.38 -4.43 -28.15
C ARG A 44 -12.15 -4.62 -29.02
N SER A 45 -12.31 -4.78 -30.31
CA SER A 45 -11.20 -4.95 -31.25
C SER A 45 -10.40 -3.68 -31.47
N GLU A 46 -11.01 -2.50 -31.37
CA GLU A 46 -10.35 -1.21 -31.54
C GLU A 46 -9.67 -0.67 -30.29
N ALA A 47 -9.96 -1.22 -29.11
CA ALA A 47 -9.45 -0.75 -27.83
C ALA A 47 -7.93 -0.89 -27.75
N ARG A 48 -7.22 0.24 -27.53
CA ARG A 48 -5.76 0.31 -27.37
C ARG A 48 -5.35 0.49 -25.90
N VAL A 49 -6.24 1.05 -25.11
CA VAL A 49 -6.07 1.31 -23.67
C VAL A 49 -7.31 0.83 -22.94
N ALA A 50 -7.15 0.26 -21.75
CA ALA A 50 -8.25 -0.02 -20.84
C ALA A 50 -7.95 0.54 -19.44
N ILE A 51 -8.99 1.03 -18.76
CA ILE A 51 -8.92 1.38 -17.34
C ILE A 51 -9.33 0.15 -16.53
N VAL A 52 -8.53 -0.24 -15.54
CA VAL A 52 -8.79 -1.48 -14.81
C VAL A 52 -8.81 -1.27 -13.29
N ALA A 53 -9.77 -1.94 -12.62
CA ALA A 53 -9.90 -2.01 -11.17
C ALA A 53 -10.21 -3.45 -10.75
N ASN A 54 -9.21 -4.22 -10.35
CA ASN A 54 -9.33 -5.66 -10.07
C ASN A 54 -10.08 -6.40 -11.20
N PRO A 55 -9.63 -6.30 -12.47
CA PRO A 55 -10.35 -6.88 -13.58
C PRO A 55 -10.37 -8.41 -13.53
N ASP A 56 -11.39 -9.01 -14.16
CA ASP A 56 -11.29 -10.40 -14.59
C ASP A 56 -10.26 -10.49 -15.74
N PRO A 57 -9.20 -11.33 -15.62
CA PRO A 57 -8.21 -11.49 -16.68
C PRO A 57 -8.81 -11.89 -18.04
N ALA A 58 -9.90 -12.67 -18.04
CA ALA A 58 -10.61 -13.06 -19.27
C ALA A 58 -11.19 -11.86 -20.01
N ASN A 59 -11.71 -10.86 -19.28
CA ASN A 59 -12.21 -9.64 -19.88
C ASN A 59 -11.11 -8.77 -20.48
N VAL A 60 -9.93 -8.76 -19.87
CA VAL A 60 -8.74 -8.08 -20.45
C VAL A 60 -8.25 -8.82 -21.69
N ALA A 61 -8.23 -10.16 -21.67
CA ALA A 61 -7.86 -10.98 -22.83
C ALA A 61 -8.83 -10.85 -24.01
N ALA A 62 -10.10 -10.51 -23.75
CA ALA A 62 -11.12 -10.24 -24.78
C ALA A 62 -10.93 -8.87 -25.48
N LEU A 63 -9.86 -8.13 -25.18
CA LEU A 63 -9.45 -6.88 -25.82
C LEU A 63 -8.12 -7.10 -26.57
N PRO A 64 -8.16 -7.67 -27.79
CA PRO A 64 -6.99 -8.29 -28.43
C PRO A 64 -5.90 -7.28 -28.85
N ASN A 65 -6.24 -6.01 -28.98
CA ASN A 65 -5.32 -4.98 -29.46
C ASN A 65 -4.86 -4.00 -28.37
N LEU A 66 -5.04 -4.36 -27.07
CA LEU A 66 -4.54 -3.54 -25.98
C LEU A 66 -3.03 -3.36 -26.03
N VAL A 67 -2.61 -2.12 -25.92
CA VAL A 67 -1.19 -1.74 -25.79
C VAL A 67 -0.80 -1.63 -24.31
N TRP A 68 -1.69 -1.05 -23.51
CA TRP A 68 -1.48 -0.91 -22.08
C TRP A 68 -2.80 -0.82 -21.29
N VAL A 69 -2.72 -1.09 -20.01
CA VAL A 69 -3.82 -0.92 -19.06
C VAL A 69 -3.45 0.14 -18.02
N GLN A 70 -4.39 1.02 -17.70
CA GLN A 70 -4.30 1.98 -16.61
C GLN A 70 -4.97 1.38 -15.39
N SER A 71 -4.19 0.98 -14.39
CA SER A 71 -4.73 0.57 -13.09
C SER A 71 -5.22 1.78 -12.29
N LEU A 72 -6.36 1.62 -11.62
CA LEU A 72 -6.86 2.56 -10.63
C LEU A 72 -6.20 2.38 -9.25
N TRP A 73 -5.32 1.37 -9.13
CA TRP A 73 -4.58 1.06 -7.91
C TRP A 73 -3.09 1.32 -8.05
N ALA A 74 -2.46 1.67 -6.92
CA ALA A 74 -1.00 1.75 -6.82
C ALA A 74 -0.36 0.36 -6.73
N GLY A 75 -1.02 -0.60 -6.07
CA GLY A 75 -0.63 -2.01 -6.03
C GLY A 75 -1.09 -2.73 -7.30
N VAL A 76 -0.20 -3.47 -7.92
CA VAL A 76 -0.46 -4.16 -9.20
C VAL A 76 0.04 -5.60 -9.20
N GLU A 77 0.35 -6.14 -8.04
CA GLU A 77 0.90 -7.47 -7.85
C GLU A 77 -0.02 -8.53 -8.47
N ARG A 78 -1.32 -8.42 -8.23
CA ARG A 78 -2.34 -9.30 -8.81
C ARG A 78 -2.36 -9.20 -10.34
N LEU A 79 -2.38 -7.99 -10.90
CA LEU A 79 -2.36 -7.80 -12.36
C LEU A 79 -1.11 -8.39 -13.01
N MET A 80 0.05 -8.27 -12.36
CA MET A 80 1.30 -8.86 -12.86
C MET A 80 1.25 -10.39 -12.86
N GLY A 81 0.64 -10.99 -11.85
CA GLY A 81 0.49 -12.46 -11.77
C GLY A 81 -0.57 -13.02 -12.72
N GLU A 82 -1.63 -12.27 -13.00
CA GLU A 82 -2.77 -12.75 -13.78
C GLU A 82 -2.66 -12.43 -15.28
N LEU A 83 -2.02 -11.33 -15.66
CA LEU A 83 -1.85 -10.96 -17.06
C LEU A 83 -0.56 -11.57 -17.65
N PRO A 84 -0.60 -12.09 -18.90
CA PRO A 84 0.55 -12.71 -19.50
C PRO A 84 1.74 -11.77 -19.63
N ALA A 85 2.97 -12.29 -19.54
CA ALA A 85 4.20 -11.50 -19.58
C ALA A 85 4.35 -10.68 -20.89
N ASN A 86 3.86 -11.24 -22.00
CA ASN A 86 3.82 -10.59 -23.32
C ASN A 86 2.52 -9.81 -23.58
N GLY A 87 1.69 -9.62 -22.55
CA GLY A 87 0.43 -8.88 -22.62
C GLY A 87 0.63 -7.36 -22.63
N PRO A 88 -0.46 -6.62 -22.41
CA PRO A 88 -0.40 -5.17 -22.37
C PRO A 88 0.54 -4.68 -21.25
N LYS A 89 1.18 -3.52 -21.47
CA LYS A 89 1.95 -2.85 -20.40
C LYS A 89 1.02 -2.48 -19.26
N ILE A 90 1.49 -2.58 -18.02
CA ILE A 90 0.72 -2.20 -16.84
C ILE A 90 1.22 -0.84 -16.35
N VAL A 91 0.32 0.15 -16.33
CA VAL A 91 0.57 1.46 -15.73
C VAL A 91 -0.21 1.54 -14.43
N ARG A 92 0.51 1.63 -13.30
CA ARG A 92 -0.11 1.78 -11.99
C ARG A 92 -0.53 3.22 -11.70
N LEU A 93 -1.48 3.40 -10.83
CA LEU A 93 -1.78 4.73 -10.31
C LEU A 93 -0.59 5.25 -9.49
N THR A 94 -0.14 6.45 -9.81
CA THR A 94 0.88 7.16 -9.03
C THR A 94 0.30 8.52 -8.65
N ASP A 95 -0.37 8.58 -7.50
CA ASP A 95 -1.00 9.80 -7.00
C ASP A 95 -0.12 10.42 -5.88
N PRO A 96 0.37 11.65 -6.02
CA PRO A 96 1.07 12.35 -4.95
C PRO A 96 0.24 12.47 -3.66
N GLN A 97 -1.09 12.61 -3.78
CA GLN A 97 -1.99 12.67 -2.63
C GLN A 97 -1.96 11.39 -1.79
N MET A 98 -1.73 10.24 -2.42
CA MET A 98 -1.58 8.97 -1.69
C MET A 98 -0.39 9.00 -0.73
N ALA A 99 0.73 9.68 -1.08
CA ALA A 99 1.88 9.80 -0.20
C ALA A 99 1.56 10.67 1.03
N GLU A 100 0.78 11.74 0.83
CA GLU A 100 0.30 12.59 1.94
C GLU A 100 -0.62 11.80 2.87
N THR A 101 -1.63 11.10 2.33
CA THR A 101 -2.58 10.30 3.10
C THR A 101 -1.87 9.16 3.85
N MET A 102 -0.97 8.43 3.19
CA MET A 102 -0.19 7.36 3.84
C MET A 102 0.68 7.92 4.97
N SER A 103 1.35 9.04 4.75
CA SER A 103 2.19 9.66 5.79
C SER A 103 1.38 10.18 6.99
N GLU A 104 0.13 10.60 6.75
CA GLU A 104 -0.83 10.95 7.82
C GLU A 104 -1.24 9.73 8.63
N ALA A 105 -1.59 8.62 7.96
CA ALA A 105 -1.93 7.36 8.61
C ALA A 105 -0.76 6.85 9.47
N VAL A 106 0.48 6.86 8.93
CA VAL A 106 1.68 6.49 9.69
C VAL A 106 1.83 7.35 10.94
N LEU A 107 1.66 8.67 10.83
CA LEU A 107 1.74 9.57 11.99
C LEU A 107 0.64 9.25 13.01
N ALA A 108 -0.60 9.11 12.58
CA ALA A 108 -1.74 8.85 13.47
C ALA A 108 -1.54 7.56 14.28
N TRP A 109 -1.18 6.46 13.62
CA TRP A 109 -0.97 5.17 14.28
C TRP A 109 0.32 5.13 15.12
N THR A 110 1.38 5.82 14.70
CA THR A 110 2.58 5.97 15.54
C THR A 110 2.26 6.77 16.80
N LEU A 111 1.50 7.86 16.71
CA LEU A 111 1.07 8.63 17.89
C LEU A 111 0.11 7.84 18.78
N TYR A 112 -0.80 7.04 18.23
CA TYR A 112 -1.66 6.12 18.97
C TYR A 112 -0.83 5.17 19.84
N LEU A 113 0.21 4.55 19.26
CA LEU A 113 1.13 3.65 19.96
C LEU A 113 2.01 4.41 20.96
N HIS A 114 2.58 5.54 20.54
CA HIS A 114 3.45 6.39 21.36
C HIS A 114 2.73 6.90 22.62
N ARG A 115 1.44 7.22 22.49
CA ARG A 115 0.61 7.64 23.63
C ARG A 115 0.10 6.48 24.47
N GLY A 116 0.45 5.24 24.15
CA GLY A 116 0.04 4.04 24.89
C GLY A 116 -1.46 3.76 24.82
N MET A 117 -2.16 4.19 23.77
CA MET A 117 -3.61 4.03 23.65
C MET A 117 -4.09 2.59 23.79
N PRO A 118 -3.41 1.55 23.26
CA PRO A 118 -3.82 0.15 23.48
C PRO A 118 -3.93 -0.19 24.97
N ARG A 119 -2.95 0.25 25.77
CA ARG A 119 -2.95 0.03 27.21
C ARG A 119 -4.12 0.72 27.90
N TYR A 120 -4.39 1.98 27.55
CA TYR A 120 -5.51 2.73 28.13
C TYR A 120 -6.87 2.15 27.74
N ILE A 121 -7.01 1.61 26.53
CA ILE A 121 -8.22 0.90 26.08
C ILE A 121 -8.42 -0.39 26.94
N ALA A 122 -7.35 -1.15 27.16
CA ALA A 122 -7.43 -2.33 28.03
C ALA A 122 -7.79 -1.95 29.47
N GLN A 123 -7.18 -0.91 30.04
CA GLN A 123 -7.51 -0.40 31.38
C GLN A 123 -8.97 0.08 31.47
N GLN A 124 -9.49 0.76 30.45
CA GLN A 124 -10.88 1.20 30.39
C GLN A 124 -11.84 0.00 30.51
N ARG A 125 -11.58 -1.09 29.78
CA ARG A 125 -12.37 -2.33 29.85
C ARG A 125 -12.35 -2.95 31.24
N GLN A 126 -11.22 -2.83 31.93
CA GLN A 126 -11.01 -3.33 33.27
C GLN A 126 -11.41 -2.34 34.39
N LYS A 127 -11.86 -1.13 34.03
CA LYS A 127 -12.21 -0.03 34.97
C LYS A 127 -11.01 0.38 35.85
N ILE A 128 -9.79 0.32 35.33
CA ILE A 128 -8.56 0.72 36.02
C ILE A 128 -8.26 2.18 35.68
N TRP A 129 -8.15 3.01 36.73
CA TRP A 129 -7.73 4.40 36.63
C TRP A 129 -6.26 4.51 37.05
N GLN A 130 -5.36 4.43 36.04
CA GLN A 130 -3.90 4.51 36.26
C GLN A 130 -3.24 5.23 35.10
N ASP A 131 -2.39 6.20 35.41
CA ASP A 131 -1.55 6.89 34.43
C ASP A 131 -0.20 6.15 34.22
N HIS A 132 0.47 6.51 33.15
CA HIS A 132 1.78 5.99 32.80
C HIS A 132 2.72 7.13 32.39
N ALA A 133 4.00 6.97 32.66
CA ALA A 133 5.00 7.94 32.27
C ALA A 133 4.95 8.21 30.76
N LEU A 134 4.95 9.50 30.40
CA LEU A 134 5.00 9.94 29.02
C LEU A 134 6.45 10.07 28.58
N GLU A 135 6.80 9.39 27.49
CA GLU A 135 8.08 9.59 26.81
C GLU A 135 7.91 10.67 25.72
N ARG A 136 8.96 11.43 25.43
CA ARG A 136 8.90 12.46 24.39
C ARG A 136 9.23 11.85 23.03
N PRO A 137 8.73 12.39 21.90
CA PRO A 137 9.07 11.89 20.56
C PRO A 137 10.58 11.82 20.30
N GLN A 138 11.37 12.78 20.84
CA GLN A 138 12.83 12.82 20.69
C GLN A 138 13.56 11.65 21.39
N GLU A 139 12.88 10.93 22.25
CA GLU A 139 13.41 9.78 22.98
C GLU A 139 13.00 8.46 22.28
N ARG A 140 12.24 8.55 21.19
CA ARG A 140 11.70 7.41 20.44
C ARG A 140 12.22 7.40 19.02
N THR A 141 12.43 6.20 18.51
CA THR A 141 12.91 5.97 17.15
C THR A 141 11.83 5.30 16.30
N VAL A 142 11.58 5.83 15.12
CA VAL A 142 10.72 5.23 14.09
C VAL A 142 11.60 4.67 12.99
N GLY A 143 11.52 3.35 12.75
CA GLY A 143 12.15 2.66 11.63
C GLY A 143 11.19 2.58 10.46
N VAL A 144 11.51 3.16 9.32
CA VAL A 144 10.69 3.07 8.10
C VAL A 144 11.34 2.11 7.13
N LEU A 145 10.69 0.96 6.90
CA LEU A 145 11.14 -0.08 5.98
C LEU A 145 10.48 0.12 4.62
N GLY A 146 11.30 0.47 3.62
CA GLY A 146 10.83 0.82 2.28
C GLY A 146 10.83 2.33 2.02
N LEU A 147 11.97 2.85 1.54
CA LEU A 147 12.16 4.29 1.25
C LEU A 147 11.79 4.66 -0.20
N GLY A 148 10.62 4.17 -0.66
CA GLY A 148 9.96 4.65 -1.88
C GLY A 148 9.29 6.02 -1.65
N LYS A 149 8.42 6.44 -2.59
CA LYS A 149 7.68 7.72 -2.47
C LYS A 149 6.90 7.81 -1.14
N LEU A 150 6.16 6.75 -0.78
CA LEU A 150 5.35 6.70 0.45
C LEU A 150 6.23 6.72 1.69
N GLY A 151 7.26 5.86 1.73
CA GLY A 151 8.14 5.75 2.89
C GLY A 151 8.99 7.00 3.12
N ALA A 152 9.46 7.66 2.07
CA ALA A 152 10.18 8.92 2.19
C ALA A 152 9.28 10.03 2.78
N ALA A 153 8.03 10.15 2.30
CA ALA A 153 7.07 11.10 2.85
C ALA A 153 6.76 10.81 4.32
N ALA A 154 6.53 9.53 4.67
CA ALA A 154 6.30 9.12 6.05
C ALA A 154 7.51 9.43 6.95
N ALA A 155 8.73 9.07 6.53
CA ALA A 155 9.96 9.32 7.28
C ALA A 155 10.16 10.83 7.58
N LEU A 156 9.96 11.68 6.57
CA LEU A 156 10.06 13.13 6.73
C LEU A 156 8.98 13.69 7.66
N ARG A 157 7.74 13.19 7.56
CA ARG A 157 6.65 13.60 8.45
C ARG A 157 6.93 13.17 9.90
N MET A 158 7.43 11.97 10.14
CA MET A 158 7.82 11.52 11.48
C MET A 158 8.92 12.39 12.07
N LYS A 159 9.95 12.71 11.28
CA LYS A 159 11.01 13.64 11.69
C LYS A 159 10.47 15.03 12.03
N ALA A 160 9.60 15.59 11.22
CA ALA A 160 8.97 16.89 11.47
C ALA A 160 8.14 16.92 12.77
N ASN A 161 7.66 15.74 13.24
CA ASN A 161 6.95 15.58 14.50
C ASN A 161 7.89 15.23 15.69
N GLY A 162 9.20 15.35 15.49
CA GLY A 162 10.20 15.27 16.55
C GLY A 162 10.72 13.87 16.87
N PHE A 163 10.33 12.84 16.14
CA PHE A 163 10.89 11.48 16.32
C PHE A 163 12.31 11.39 15.74
N ASN A 164 13.13 10.51 16.31
CA ASN A 164 14.30 10.00 15.63
C ASN A 164 13.84 9.06 14.51
N VAL A 165 14.44 9.16 13.32
CA VAL A 165 14.01 8.34 12.19
C VAL A 165 15.18 7.59 11.57
N LEU A 166 15.02 6.29 11.46
CA LEU A 166 15.89 5.40 10.68
C LEU A 166 15.09 4.93 9.45
N GLY A 167 15.74 4.92 8.31
CA GLY A 167 15.12 4.40 7.09
C GLY A 167 15.87 3.17 6.58
N TRP A 168 15.15 2.19 6.06
CA TRP A 168 15.75 1.05 5.38
C TRP A 168 15.21 0.87 3.97
N SER A 169 16.09 0.48 3.06
CA SER A 169 15.74 0.03 1.72
C SER A 169 16.71 -1.07 1.25
N ARG A 170 16.27 -1.89 0.29
CA ARG A 170 17.10 -2.96 -0.26
C ARG A 170 18.44 -2.44 -0.82
N THR A 171 18.39 -1.36 -1.56
CA THR A 171 19.55 -0.68 -2.14
C THR A 171 19.83 0.61 -1.39
N GLU A 172 21.06 1.07 -1.46
CA GLU A 172 21.47 2.33 -0.85
C GLU A 172 20.60 3.50 -1.33
N LYS A 173 20.17 4.32 -0.38
CA LYS A 173 19.42 5.56 -0.59
C LYS A 173 19.88 6.65 0.34
N SER A 174 19.71 7.88 -0.10
CA SER A 174 19.94 9.07 0.71
C SER A 174 18.69 9.92 0.73
N ILE A 175 18.22 10.26 1.93
CA ILE A 175 17.14 11.21 2.17
C ILE A 175 17.68 12.21 3.18
N GLU A 176 17.62 13.50 2.85
CA GLU A 176 18.15 14.55 3.71
C GLU A 176 17.55 14.48 5.12
N GLY A 177 18.42 14.36 6.07
CA GLY A 177 18.06 14.34 7.49
C GLY A 177 17.47 13.03 7.99
N ILE A 178 17.50 11.94 7.21
CA ILE A 178 17.12 10.59 7.63
C ILE A 178 18.36 9.71 7.59
N ALA A 179 18.63 8.97 8.67
CA ALA A 179 19.71 7.99 8.72
C ALA A 179 19.28 6.73 7.94
N CYS A 180 19.72 6.63 6.68
CA CYS A 180 19.35 5.51 5.81
C CYS A 180 20.30 4.31 6.00
N ARG A 181 19.76 3.11 5.92
CA ARG A 181 20.42 1.81 5.96
C ARG A 181 19.99 0.96 4.78
N HIS A 182 20.79 -0.03 4.41
CA HIS A 182 20.46 -0.97 3.34
C HIS A 182 21.02 -2.36 3.61
N GLY A 183 20.57 -3.34 2.85
CA GLY A 183 20.98 -4.73 3.00
C GLY A 183 20.50 -5.38 4.30
N ARG A 184 20.93 -6.63 4.55
CA ARG A 184 20.45 -7.41 5.70
C ARG A 184 20.91 -6.84 7.03
N ASP A 185 22.18 -6.47 7.15
CA ASP A 185 22.72 -5.91 8.40
C ASP A 185 22.03 -4.59 8.75
N GLY A 186 21.79 -3.75 7.74
CA GLY A 186 21.04 -2.51 7.91
C GLY A 186 19.59 -2.74 8.33
N LEU A 187 18.94 -3.83 7.87
CA LEU A 187 17.60 -4.20 8.33
C LEU A 187 17.61 -4.52 9.81
N LEU A 188 18.51 -5.41 10.25
CA LEU A 188 18.62 -5.80 11.65
C LEU A 188 18.97 -4.62 12.56
N GLU A 189 19.84 -3.70 12.09
CA GLU A 189 20.15 -2.46 12.81
C GLU A 189 18.89 -1.61 13.03
N VAL A 190 18.08 -1.40 11.97
CA VAL A 190 16.85 -0.61 12.07
C VAL A 190 15.85 -1.28 13.00
N LEU A 191 15.64 -2.60 12.89
CA LEU A 191 14.73 -3.34 13.76
C LEU A 191 15.13 -3.26 15.23
N GLY A 192 16.41 -3.46 15.54
CA GLY A 192 16.95 -3.46 16.91
C GLY A 192 16.98 -2.09 17.58
N GLN A 193 16.92 -0.98 16.83
CA GLN A 193 16.95 0.38 17.37
C GLN A 193 15.59 1.07 17.39
N SER A 194 14.57 0.53 16.69
CA SER A 194 13.28 1.19 16.51
C SER A 194 12.28 0.83 17.61
N ASP A 195 11.59 1.84 18.13
CA ASP A 195 10.42 1.68 18.99
C ASP A 195 9.15 1.42 18.18
N PHE A 196 9.08 2.00 16.98
CA PHE A 196 7.99 1.82 16.02
C PHE A 196 8.58 1.46 14.68
N ILE A 197 8.12 0.36 14.10
CA ILE A 197 8.61 -0.19 12.84
C ILE A 197 7.48 -0.10 11.82
N VAL A 198 7.66 0.68 10.76
CA VAL A 198 6.65 0.95 9.73
C VAL A 198 7.06 0.30 8.42
N LEU A 199 6.25 -0.59 7.88
CA LEU A 199 6.47 -1.25 6.60
C LEU A 199 5.71 -0.53 5.49
N LEU A 200 6.46 -0.07 4.46
CA LEU A 200 5.94 0.63 3.27
C LEU A 200 6.63 0.17 1.98
N MET A 201 7.14 -1.05 1.97
CA MET A 201 7.78 -1.64 0.80
C MET A 201 6.78 -2.42 -0.08
N PRO A 202 7.01 -2.56 -1.39
CA PRO A 202 6.19 -3.41 -2.26
C PRO A 202 6.38 -4.89 -1.91
N LEU A 203 5.39 -5.72 -2.23
CA LEU A 203 5.52 -7.17 -2.21
C LEU A 203 6.21 -7.62 -3.49
N THR A 204 7.34 -8.28 -3.32
CA THR A 204 8.13 -8.94 -4.38
C THR A 204 8.60 -10.29 -3.86
N ASP A 205 9.20 -11.12 -4.71
CA ASP A 205 9.78 -12.39 -4.26
C ASP A 205 10.84 -12.19 -3.17
N GLU A 206 11.58 -11.08 -3.20
CA GLU A 206 12.59 -10.75 -2.20
C GLU A 206 12.04 -10.19 -0.88
N THR A 207 10.83 -9.62 -0.89
CA THR A 207 10.21 -9.05 0.31
C THR A 207 9.14 -9.94 0.93
N ARG A 208 8.73 -10.99 0.23
CA ARG A 208 7.83 -12.01 0.77
C ARG A 208 8.52 -12.76 1.93
N GLY A 209 7.89 -12.73 3.11
CA GLY A 209 8.45 -13.33 4.33
C GLY A 209 9.74 -12.67 4.83
N LEU A 210 10.05 -11.47 4.34
CA LEU A 210 11.26 -10.73 4.77
C LEU A 210 11.32 -10.51 6.27
N ILE A 211 10.18 -10.33 6.90
CA ILE A 211 10.04 -10.14 8.34
C ILE A 211 9.54 -11.45 8.95
N GLY A 212 10.48 -12.34 9.19
CA GLY A 212 10.25 -13.65 9.80
C GLY A 212 10.63 -13.70 11.27
N GLN A 213 10.79 -14.93 11.80
CA GLN A 213 11.08 -15.17 13.22
C GLN A 213 12.37 -14.46 13.67
N ASP A 214 13.44 -14.50 12.87
CA ASP A 214 14.74 -13.93 13.24
C ASP A 214 14.67 -12.39 13.30
N GLU A 215 14.05 -11.78 12.30
CA GLU A 215 13.85 -10.33 12.21
C GLU A 215 12.99 -9.82 13.37
N LEU A 216 11.89 -10.51 13.67
CA LEU A 216 11.00 -10.15 14.77
C LEU A 216 11.67 -10.32 16.13
N SER A 217 12.50 -11.36 16.29
CA SER A 217 13.25 -11.59 17.53
C SER A 217 14.37 -10.55 17.75
N ALA A 218 14.87 -9.94 16.67
CA ALA A 218 15.87 -8.88 16.73
C ALA A 218 15.29 -7.51 17.10
N CYS A 219 13.96 -7.36 17.15
CA CYS A 219 13.32 -6.11 17.50
C CYS A 219 13.62 -5.68 18.93
N LYS A 220 13.59 -4.38 19.16
CA LYS A 220 13.72 -3.79 20.51
C LYS A 220 12.57 -4.28 21.40
N LYS A 221 12.86 -4.57 22.67
CA LYS A 221 11.83 -4.96 23.64
C LYS A 221 10.74 -3.88 23.77
N GLY A 222 9.49 -4.28 23.59
CA GLY A 222 8.35 -3.37 23.60
C GLY A 222 8.11 -2.64 22.26
N ALA A 223 8.89 -2.94 21.23
CA ALA A 223 8.68 -2.36 19.91
C ALA A 223 7.29 -2.68 19.36
N ALA A 224 6.74 -1.75 18.59
CA ALA A 224 5.50 -1.99 17.86
C ALA A 224 5.74 -1.98 16.35
N ILE A 225 5.01 -2.84 15.64
CA ILE A 225 5.09 -2.95 14.19
C ILE A 225 3.80 -2.42 13.55
N ILE A 226 3.94 -1.67 12.46
CA ILE A 226 2.85 -1.10 11.66
C ILE A 226 3.02 -1.60 10.24
N ASN A 227 2.12 -2.47 9.78
CA ASN A 227 2.16 -2.97 8.41
C ASN A 227 1.11 -2.26 7.55
N PHE A 228 1.57 -1.30 6.75
CA PHE A 228 0.80 -0.58 5.74
C PHE A 228 1.33 -0.88 4.32
N ALA A 229 2.03 -2.00 4.20
CA ALA A 229 2.60 -2.47 2.94
C ALA A 229 1.74 -3.58 2.31
N ARG A 230 2.05 -4.86 2.63
CA ARG A 230 1.31 -6.06 2.22
C ARG A 230 1.43 -7.14 3.30
N GLY A 231 0.38 -7.94 3.48
CA GLY A 231 0.35 -9.04 4.46
C GLY A 231 1.55 -9.98 4.35
N PRO A 232 1.78 -10.60 3.20
CA PRO A 232 2.82 -11.62 3.03
C PRO A 232 4.28 -11.16 3.22
N ILE A 233 4.52 -9.89 3.56
CA ILE A 233 5.86 -9.39 3.93
C ILE A 233 6.26 -9.86 5.33
N ILE A 234 5.27 -10.06 6.20
CA ILE A 234 5.48 -10.58 7.55
C ILE A 234 4.99 -12.03 7.60
N ASP A 235 5.78 -12.92 8.20
CA ASP A 235 5.29 -14.23 8.59
C ASP A 235 4.30 -14.06 9.75
N THR A 236 3.02 -14.30 9.48
CA THR A 236 1.94 -14.09 10.44
C THR A 236 2.08 -15.00 11.67
N ALA A 237 2.54 -16.24 11.52
CA ALA A 237 2.74 -17.15 12.64
C ALA A 237 3.91 -16.69 13.53
N ALA A 238 5.01 -16.26 12.92
CA ALA A 238 6.13 -15.67 13.62
C ALA A 238 5.75 -14.37 14.34
N LEU A 239 4.90 -13.52 13.72
CA LEU A 239 4.40 -12.30 14.34
C LEU A 239 3.60 -12.60 15.62
N VAL A 240 2.62 -13.50 15.55
CA VAL A 240 1.81 -13.90 16.73
C VAL A 240 2.72 -14.47 17.81
N ASN A 241 3.63 -15.37 17.48
CA ASN A 241 4.57 -15.91 18.46
C ASN A 241 5.43 -14.81 19.13
N ASN A 242 5.90 -13.81 18.37
CA ASN A 242 6.70 -12.73 18.93
C ASN A 242 5.88 -11.70 19.71
N LEU A 243 4.61 -11.55 19.43
CA LEU A 243 3.69 -10.77 20.27
C LEU A 243 3.43 -11.47 21.60
N ASP A 244 3.28 -12.79 21.61
CA ASP A 244 3.00 -13.57 22.82
C ASP A 244 4.25 -13.75 23.70
N ASN A 245 5.33 -14.21 23.10
CA ASN A 245 6.50 -14.74 23.79
C ASN A 245 7.79 -13.94 23.52
N GLY A 246 7.77 -13.06 22.53
CA GLY A 246 8.94 -12.32 22.06
C GLY A 246 8.98 -10.87 22.53
N PRO A 247 9.79 -10.03 21.84
CA PRO A 247 10.01 -8.64 22.22
C PRO A 247 8.89 -7.70 21.85
N LEU A 248 7.98 -8.06 20.92
CA LEU A 248 6.99 -7.12 20.39
C LEU A 248 5.93 -6.73 21.43
N GLY A 249 5.62 -5.45 21.48
CA GLY A 249 4.60 -4.87 22.35
C GLY A 249 3.23 -4.76 21.69
N HIS A 250 3.15 -4.48 20.40
CA HIS A 250 1.90 -4.32 19.66
C HIS A 250 2.10 -4.41 18.13
N ALA A 251 1.04 -4.77 17.41
CA ALA A 251 1.01 -4.71 15.95
C ALA A 251 -0.23 -3.93 15.46
N VAL A 252 -0.06 -3.04 14.49
CA VAL A 252 -1.14 -2.41 13.73
C VAL A 252 -1.06 -2.95 12.31
N LEU A 253 -2.08 -3.67 11.89
CA LEU A 253 -2.11 -4.39 10.61
C LEU A 253 -3.27 -3.86 9.77
N ASP A 254 -2.94 -3.26 8.63
CA ASP A 254 -3.91 -2.77 7.64
C ASP A 254 -4.05 -3.74 6.46
N VAL A 255 -3.16 -4.72 6.39
CA VAL A 255 -3.05 -5.67 5.27
C VAL A 255 -2.77 -7.08 5.77
N PHE A 256 -3.27 -8.09 5.04
CA PHE A 256 -3.25 -9.49 5.43
C PHE A 256 -2.87 -10.40 4.26
N ASP A 257 -2.58 -11.67 4.55
CA ASP A 257 -2.30 -12.70 3.54
C ASP A 257 -3.55 -13.00 2.70
N GLU A 258 -4.72 -12.99 3.35
CA GLU A 258 -6.03 -13.12 2.72
C GLU A 258 -6.87 -11.90 3.10
N GLU A 259 -7.43 -11.23 2.08
CA GLU A 259 -8.29 -10.07 2.24
C GLU A 259 -9.62 -10.26 1.49
N PRO A 260 -10.77 -10.05 2.15
CA PRO A 260 -10.98 -9.66 3.54
C PRO A 260 -10.44 -10.67 4.57
N LEU A 261 -9.91 -10.18 5.71
CA LEU A 261 -9.41 -11.06 6.77
C LEU A 261 -10.52 -12.03 7.22
N PRO A 262 -10.30 -13.36 7.15
CA PRO A 262 -11.31 -14.34 7.50
C PRO A 262 -11.80 -14.16 8.96
N PRO A 263 -13.11 -14.33 9.24
CA PRO A 263 -13.66 -14.23 10.60
C PRO A 263 -13.03 -15.20 11.59
N SER A 264 -12.44 -16.30 11.11
CA SER A 264 -11.73 -17.31 11.91
C SER A 264 -10.29 -16.93 12.26
N SER A 265 -9.78 -15.82 11.75
CA SER A 265 -8.40 -15.41 12.01
C SER A 265 -8.19 -15.08 13.49
N PRO A 266 -7.12 -15.63 14.12
CA PRO A 266 -6.80 -15.33 15.53
C PRO A 266 -6.40 -13.86 15.73
N LEU A 267 -6.09 -13.12 14.69
CA LEU A 267 -5.70 -11.71 14.79
C LEU A 267 -6.85 -10.82 15.28
N TRP A 268 -8.13 -11.22 15.07
CA TRP A 268 -9.28 -10.44 15.52
C TRP A 268 -9.36 -10.31 17.04
N ASP A 269 -9.04 -11.37 17.75
CA ASP A 269 -9.18 -11.46 19.22
C ASP A 269 -7.85 -11.25 19.96
N HIS A 270 -6.76 -10.98 19.26
CA HIS A 270 -5.44 -10.83 19.86
C HIS A 270 -5.28 -9.46 20.52
N ASP A 271 -5.12 -9.41 21.86
CA ASP A 271 -5.06 -8.16 22.65
C ASP A 271 -3.96 -7.18 22.23
N LYS A 272 -2.88 -7.67 21.59
CA LYS A 272 -1.76 -6.85 21.11
C LYS A 272 -1.84 -6.57 19.61
N VAL A 273 -2.98 -6.79 18.95
CA VAL A 273 -3.18 -6.52 17.54
C VAL A 273 -4.31 -5.50 17.34
N THR A 274 -4.06 -4.53 16.49
CA THR A 274 -5.09 -3.65 15.94
C THR A 274 -5.28 -4.00 14.47
N VAL A 275 -6.49 -4.43 14.10
CA VAL A 275 -6.86 -4.78 12.72
C VAL A 275 -7.53 -3.58 12.05
N LEU A 276 -7.08 -3.26 10.85
CA LEU A 276 -7.67 -2.25 9.98
C LEU A 276 -8.06 -2.90 8.64
N PRO A 277 -9.14 -2.47 7.99
CA PRO A 277 -9.63 -3.10 6.75
C PRO A 277 -9.05 -2.45 5.48
N HIS A 278 -7.71 -2.39 5.34
CA HIS A 278 -6.96 -1.86 4.20
C HIS A 278 -7.36 -0.41 3.85
N ILE A 279 -7.28 0.49 4.86
CA ILE A 279 -7.79 1.87 4.78
C ILE A 279 -6.72 2.96 4.98
N SER A 280 -5.44 2.61 5.13
CA SER A 280 -4.40 3.59 5.48
C SER A 280 -4.15 4.63 4.40
N ALA A 281 -4.34 4.29 3.12
CA ALA A 281 -4.26 5.26 2.02
C ALA A 281 -5.22 4.85 0.89
N PRO A 282 -6.53 5.10 1.04
CA PRO A 282 -7.51 4.78 0.01
C PRO A 282 -7.27 5.64 -1.24
N THR A 283 -7.61 5.09 -2.40
CA THR A 283 -7.57 5.85 -3.66
C THR A 283 -8.62 6.95 -3.64
N ILE A 284 -8.19 8.20 -3.82
CA ILE A 284 -9.09 9.35 -3.91
C ILE A 284 -9.58 9.48 -5.35
N ILE A 285 -10.87 9.20 -5.57
CA ILE A 285 -11.47 9.13 -6.92
C ILE A 285 -11.22 10.40 -7.74
N SER A 286 -11.34 11.60 -7.14
CA SER A 286 -11.20 12.86 -7.85
C SER A 286 -9.79 13.12 -8.36
N THR A 287 -8.74 12.81 -7.58
CA THR A 287 -7.35 12.95 -8.00
C THR A 287 -6.93 11.85 -8.96
N ALA A 288 -7.33 10.61 -8.66
CA ALA A 288 -7.05 9.45 -9.50
C ALA A 288 -7.67 9.58 -10.90
N SER A 289 -8.94 10.00 -10.99
CA SER A 289 -9.61 10.20 -12.29
C SER A 289 -8.91 11.25 -13.15
N ARG A 290 -8.40 12.33 -12.56
CA ARG A 290 -7.63 13.35 -13.27
C ARG A 290 -6.31 12.78 -13.80
N ILE A 291 -5.56 12.03 -12.98
CA ILE A 291 -4.31 11.38 -13.40
C ILE A 291 -4.56 10.41 -14.55
N VAL A 292 -5.64 9.62 -14.47
CA VAL A 292 -6.06 8.72 -15.54
C VAL A 292 -6.36 9.48 -16.83
N ALA A 293 -7.09 10.61 -16.73
CA ALA A 293 -7.42 11.45 -17.86
C ALA A 293 -6.17 12.07 -18.49
N ASP A 294 -5.23 12.58 -17.70
CA ASP A 294 -3.96 13.12 -18.15
C ASP A 294 -3.14 12.06 -18.91
N ASN A 295 -3.02 10.86 -18.34
CA ASN A 295 -2.28 9.74 -18.93
C ASN A 295 -2.88 9.29 -20.27
N ILE A 296 -4.20 9.11 -20.32
CA ILE A 296 -4.92 8.67 -21.53
C ILE A 296 -4.92 9.78 -22.58
N GLY A 297 -5.12 11.03 -22.15
CA GLY A 297 -5.07 12.20 -23.03
C GLY A 297 -3.71 12.35 -23.70
N GLN A 298 -2.63 12.19 -22.95
CA GLN A 298 -1.27 12.23 -23.50
C GLN A 298 -1.02 11.11 -24.51
N TYR A 299 -1.48 9.89 -24.19
CA TYR A 299 -1.37 8.75 -25.10
C TYR A 299 -2.09 8.97 -26.43
N TYR A 300 -3.32 9.47 -26.42
CA TYR A 300 -4.04 9.75 -27.67
C TYR A 300 -3.54 10.95 -28.41
N LYS A 301 -2.83 11.87 -27.77
CA LYS A 301 -2.23 13.05 -28.38
C LYS A 301 -0.95 12.71 -29.17
N ASP A 302 -0.06 11.90 -28.62
CA ASP A 302 1.28 11.68 -29.18
C ASP A 302 1.82 10.24 -29.03
N GLY A 303 1.03 9.32 -28.54
CA GLY A 303 1.41 7.91 -28.35
C GLY A 303 2.24 7.63 -27.09
N THR A 304 2.47 8.62 -26.23
CA THR A 304 3.28 8.44 -25.02
C THR A 304 2.54 7.55 -24.01
N ILE A 305 3.17 6.42 -23.66
CA ILE A 305 2.70 5.55 -22.58
C ILE A 305 3.40 6.01 -21.30
N PRO A 306 2.66 6.25 -20.19
CA PRO A 306 3.29 6.58 -18.92
C PRO A 306 4.24 5.47 -18.45
N PRO A 307 5.14 5.74 -17.47
CA PRO A 307 6.04 4.72 -16.94
C PRO A 307 5.27 3.47 -16.52
N ALA A 308 5.54 2.37 -17.23
CA ALA A 308 4.95 1.08 -16.95
C ALA A 308 5.71 0.38 -15.82
N VAL A 309 5.03 -0.55 -15.17
CA VAL A 309 5.63 -1.43 -14.17
C VAL A 309 6.74 -2.27 -14.80
N ASP A 310 7.86 -2.35 -14.12
CA ASP A 310 8.95 -3.26 -14.44
C ASP A 310 8.60 -4.64 -13.86
N ARG A 311 8.28 -5.59 -14.75
CA ARG A 311 7.86 -6.94 -14.34
C ARG A 311 8.97 -7.74 -13.68
N GLU A 312 10.25 -7.45 -14.00
CA GLU A 312 11.39 -8.15 -13.38
C GLU A 312 11.62 -7.66 -11.95
N ARG A 313 11.38 -6.37 -11.71
CA ARG A 313 11.48 -5.77 -10.38
C ARG A 313 10.23 -5.96 -9.52
N GLY A 314 9.09 -6.28 -10.14
CA GLY A 314 7.82 -6.48 -9.47
C GLY A 314 7.06 -5.19 -9.10
N TYR A 315 7.51 -4.00 -9.59
CA TYR A 315 6.83 -2.72 -9.27
C TYR A 315 7.17 -1.60 -10.25
#